data_94b3de8ec3b39e061bda35a535b8bc55
#
_entry.id   94b3de8ec3b39e061bda35a535b8bc55
#
_cell.length_a   1.000
_cell.length_b   1.000
_cell.length_c   1.000
_cell.angle_alpha   90.00
_cell.angle_beta   90.00
_cell.angle_gamma   90.00
#
_symmetry.space_group_name_H-M   'P 1'
#
loop_
_entity.id
_entity.type
_entity.pdbx_description
1 polymer ?
#
loop_
_entity_poly.entity_id
_entity_poly.type
_entity_poly.pdbx_seq_one_letter_code
_entity_poly.pdbx_strand_id
1 'polypeptide(L)'
;MSLHFLLVFLLLGCAENFDDDEIRFGIAQKPQQLDPRFQSDAASKKLSYLIYTSFIYLDDEFLPRSNVVTFKKKNNLQYAFQLKKDLPSFSGGSTLNINDIIATISNLKDLSTSPYYQQLKNIKSIEKVSDNIFQIHLFKNEPNFLSQLNFFILPEKLLNENHNFSVNPVGSGIFKIIESSTNIKLVRRKDNQRINLIEIKDPTVRVLKLINGEIDLIQNDLPFEMIKVIQDNKNLNAISSFGSNVSYVGFNFKDKYLKNIQFRRALSLAINQREILEFFLPEKSRLSQQILPPEHWASVDITDDNYDPNEARKLISQMDIKKPIKLVLKTSTDPFRVKIATIIQKQLKDVGIDLEIKSLDWGTFFRDIQSGNFQLYTLTWVGITNPDIYFKIFSSTQLPPAGLNRGQYTNKRMDQHLSEAIEKNVWNKVILKAYRDTGLIPLWYEGGFAAFRKNISDYKLSFDGSWNGLDGIKKN
;
A
#
# COMPACT_ATOMS: atom_id res chain seq x y z
N MET A 1 -7.80 -71.09 -26.80
CA MET A 1 -7.32 -69.82 -27.44
C MET A 1 -8.01 -68.67 -26.79
N SER A 2 -7.30 -67.99 -25.88
CA SER A 2 -7.82 -66.83 -25.13
C SER A 2 -7.13 -65.60 -25.70
N LEU A 3 -7.90 -64.66 -26.29
CA LEU A 3 -7.43 -63.46 -26.93
C LEU A 3 -7.44 -62.32 -25.86
N HIS A 4 -6.25 -61.90 -25.39
CA HIS A 4 -6.11 -60.78 -24.50
C HIS A 4 -6.09 -59.47 -25.31
N PHE A 5 -7.15 -58.66 -25.15
CA PHE A 5 -7.21 -57.32 -25.68
C PHE A 5 -6.45 -56.38 -24.75
N LEU A 6 -5.31 -55.90 -25.20
CA LEU A 6 -4.51 -54.88 -24.50
C LEU A 6 -5.08 -53.49 -24.82
N LEU A 7 -5.80 -52.88 -23.87
CA LEU A 7 -6.34 -51.52 -24.00
C LEU A 7 -5.23 -50.53 -23.66
N VAL A 8 -4.62 -49.93 -24.69
CA VAL A 8 -3.65 -48.82 -24.52
C VAL A 8 -4.44 -47.54 -24.32
N PHE A 9 -4.49 -47.02 -23.09
CA PHE A 9 -4.96 -45.66 -22.78
C PHE A 9 -3.91 -44.67 -23.24
N LEU A 10 -4.13 -44.03 -24.38
CA LEU A 10 -3.43 -42.79 -24.79
C LEU A 10 -3.91 -41.66 -23.88
N LEU A 11 -3.12 -41.31 -22.89
CA LEU A 11 -3.22 -40.04 -22.15
C LEU A 11 -2.85 -38.91 -23.12
N LEU A 12 -3.85 -38.38 -23.81
CA LEU A 12 -3.75 -37.08 -24.47
C LEU A 12 -3.67 -36.03 -23.36
N GLY A 13 -2.47 -35.75 -22.90
CA GLY A 13 -2.21 -34.55 -22.12
C GLY A 13 -2.52 -33.36 -23.01
N CYS A 14 -3.53 -32.56 -22.65
CA CYS A 14 -3.69 -31.22 -23.19
C CYS A 14 -2.43 -30.43 -22.84
N ALA A 15 -1.43 -30.41 -23.72
CA ALA A 15 -0.40 -29.42 -23.71
C ALA A 15 -1.10 -28.10 -24.08
N GLU A 16 -1.39 -27.23 -23.11
CA GLU A 16 -1.70 -25.82 -23.42
C GLU A 16 -0.52 -25.31 -24.24
N ASN A 17 -0.77 -24.93 -25.49
CA ASN A 17 0.21 -24.21 -26.30
C ASN A 17 0.49 -22.88 -25.63
N PHE A 18 1.53 -22.82 -24.83
CA PHE A 18 2.02 -21.55 -24.27
C PHE A 18 2.59 -20.73 -25.43
N ASP A 19 2.08 -19.52 -25.60
CA ASP A 19 2.69 -18.52 -26.46
C ASP A 19 4.06 -18.16 -25.83
N ASP A 20 5.16 -18.56 -26.46
CA ASP A 20 6.52 -18.45 -25.91
C ASP A 20 6.90 -17.00 -25.57
N ASP A 21 6.24 -16.02 -26.19
CA ASP A 21 6.49 -14.59 -25.98
C ASP A 21 5.64 -13.99 -24.83
N GLU A 22 4.67 -14.73 -24.28
CA GLU A 22 3.84 -14.25 -23.18
C GLU A 22 4.57 -14.36 -21.83
N ILE A 23 4.59 -13.28 -21.05
CA ILE A 23 5.10 -13.27 -19.66
C ILE A 23 3.94 -13.64 -18.73
N ARG A 24 4.07 -14.72 -17.99
CA ARG A 24 3.10 -15.23 -17.02
C ARG A 24 3.44 -14.70 -15.64
N PHE A 25 2.64 -13.76 -15.14
CA PHE A 25 2.83 -13.14 -13.84
C PHE A 25 1.88 -13.76 -12.81
N GLY A 26 2.40 -14.53 -11.87
CA GLY A 26 1.65 -15.09 -10.74
C GLY A 26 1.34 -14.04 -9.70
N ILE A 27 0.05 -13.72 -9.52
CA ILE A 27 -0.45 -12.74 -8.54
C ILE A 27 -1.25 -13.43 -7.43
N ALA A 28 -1.23 -12.86 -6.22
CA ALA A 28 -1.93 -13.43 -5.06
C ALA A 28 -3.45 -13.32 -5.17
N GLN A 29 -3.94 -12.25 -5.78
CA GLN A 29 -5.36 -11.95 -5.92
C GLN A 29 -5.64 -11.30 -7.27
N LYS A 30 -6.67 -11.78 -7.96
CA LYS A 30 -7.17 -11.15 -9.20
C LYS A 30 -7.81 -9.79 -8.87
N PRO A 31 -7.58 -8.75 -9.69
CA PRO A 31 -8.32 -7.48 -9.62
C PRO A 31 -9.83 -7.71 -9.63
N GLN A 32 -10.54 -7.12 -8.67
CA GLN A 32 -11.99 -7.30 -8.51
C GLN A 32 -12.79 -6.27 -9.32
N GLN A 33 -12.18 -5.13 -9.63
CA GLN A 33 -12.84 -4.01 -10.28
C GLN A 33 -11.95 -3.40 -11.38
N LEU A 34 -12.45 -3.37 -12.62
CA LEU A 34 -11.76 -2.76 -13.76
C LEU A 34 -12.11 -1.27 -13.95
N ASP A 35 -13.27 -0.81 -13.46
CA ASP A 35 -13.64 0.60 -13.47
C ASP A 35 -12.86 1.37 -12.40
N PRO A 36 -11.99 2.31 -12.78
CA PRO A 36 -11.10 2.98 -11.85
C PRO A 36 -11.83 3.90 -10.86
N ARG A 37 -13.11 4.20 -11.10
CA ARG A 37 -13.95 5.04 -10.21
C ARG A 37 -14.37 4.34 -8.92
N PHE A 38 -14.33 2.99 -8.89
CA PHE A 38 -14.88 2.17 -7.81
C PHE A 38 -13.87 1.23 -7.15
N GLN A 39 -12.59 1.40 -7.43
CA GLN A 39 -11.55 0.53 -6.91
C GLN A 39 -11.40 0.64 -5.39
N SER A 40 -11.48 -0.49 -4.70
CA SER A 40 -11.30 -0.60 -3.26
C SER A 40 -10.20 -1.58 -2.85
N ASP A 41 -9.72 -2.43 -3.77
CA ASP A 41 -8.67 -3.41 -3.52
C ASP A 41 -7.34 -3.04 -4.20
N ALA A 42 -6.24 -3.54 -3.63
CA ALA A 42 -4.89 -3.21 -4.09
C ALA A 42 -4.58 -3.75 -5.49
N ALA A 43 -5.09 -4.93 -5.86
CA ALA A 43 -4.83 -5.54 -7.17
C ALA A 43 -5.51 -4.73 -8.29
N SER A 44 -6.77 -4.30 -8.08
CA SER A 44 -7.49 -3.41 -9.00
C SER A 44 -6.76 -2.09 -9.20
N LYS A 45 -6.26 -1.49 -8.12
CA LYS A 45 -5.48 -0.24 -8.19
C LYS A 45 -4.16 -0.43 -8.96
N LYS A 46 -3.41 -1.51 -8.69
CA LYS A 46 -2.17 -1.84 -9.42
C LYS A 46 -2.42 -2.03 -10.91
N LEU A 47 -3.49 -2.74 -11.28
CA LEU A 47 -3.88 -2.90 -12.69
C LEU A 47 -4.22 -1.56 -13.34
N SER A 48 -4.93 -0.68 -12.64
CA SER A 48 -5.32 0.61 -13.20
C SER A 48 -4.15 1.51 -13.54
N TYR A 49 -3.07 1.48 -12.77
CA TYR A 49 -1.84 2.19 -13.15
C TYR A 49 -1.23 1.69 -14.48
N LEU A 50 -1.53 0.46 -14.89
CA LEU A 50 -1.07 -0.08 -16.17
C LEU A 50 -1.96 0.32 -17.35
N ILE A 51 -3.29 0.31 -17.14
CA ILE A 51 -4.26 0.47 -18.24
C ILE A 51 -4.84 1.89 -18.39
N TYR A 52 -4.75 2.71 -17.34
CA TYR A 52 -5.22 4.11 -17.35
C TYR A 52 -4.07 5.07 -17.09
N THR A 53 -4.23 6.31 -17.50
CA THR A 53 -3.33 7.41 -17.14
C THR A 53 -3.83 8.10 -15.88
N SER A 54 -3.00 8.15 -14.85
CA SER A 54 -3.28 8.92 -13.63
C SER A 54 -3.21 10.42 -13.92
N PHE A 55 -4.16 11.21 -13.39
CA PHE A 55 -4.10 12.67 -13.53
C PHE A 55 -2.90 13.23 -12.76
N ILE A 56 -2.76 12.89 -11.50
CA ILE A 56 -1.57 13.15 -10.67
C ILE A 56 -1.07 11.81 -10.13
N TYR A 57 0.23 11.61 -10.11
CA TYR A 57 0.89 10.54 -9.38
C TYR A 57 1.94 11.13 -8.43
N LEU A 58 2.45 10.32 -7.51
CA LEU A 58 3.53 10.72 -6.60
C LEU A 58 4.83 10.08 -7.06
N ASP A 59 5.90 10.89 -7.07
CA ASP A 59 7.26 10.38 -7.34
C ASP A 59 7.86 9.66 -6.12
N ASP A 60 9.12 9.25 -6.22
CA ASP A 60 9.82 8.50 -5.16
C ASP A 60 10.02 9.33 -3.87
N GLU A 61 9.87 10.65 -3.93
CA GLU A 61 9.88 11.58 -2.79
C GLU A 61 8.45 11.91 -2.29
N PHE A 62 7.44 11.25 -2.85
CA PHE A 62 6.01 11.50 -2.58
C PHE A 62 5.54 12.90 -2.98
N LEU A 63 6.22 13.54 -3.92
CA LEU A 63 5.80 14.81 -4.49
C LEU A 63 4.85 14.61 -5.67
N PRO A 64 3.81 15.48 -5.81
CA PRO A 64 2.85 15.35 -6.91
C PRO A 64 3.51 15.64 -8.27
N ARG A 65 3.29 14.74 -9.23
CA ARG A 65 3.73 14.82 -10.62
C ARG A 65 2.59 14.47 -11.56
N SER A 66 2.73 14.83 -12.82
CA SER A 66 1.80 14.41 -13.88
C SER A 66 2.52 14.19 -15.19
N ASN A 67 2.07 13.20 -15.95
CA ASN A 67 2.52 12.95 -17.31
C ASN A 67 1.73 13.78 -18.34
N VAL A 68 0.54 14.28 -17.98
CA VAL A 68 -0.40 14.93 -18.92
C VAL A 68 -0.53 16.43 -18.71
N VAL A 69 -0.22 16.95 -17.52
CA VAL A 69 -0.31 18.39 -17.23
C VAL A 69 0.96 18.92 -16.55
N THR A 70 1.21 20.21 -16.70
CA THR A 70 1.97 21.02 -15.72
C THR A 70 0.95 21.74 -14.85
N PHE A 71 1.33 22.05 -13.61
CA PHE A 71 0.42 22.70 -12.66
C PHE A 71 1.13 23.76 -11.83
N LYS A 72 0.36 24.78 -11.43
CA LYS A 72 0.87 25.88 -10.60
C LYS A 72 -0.20 26.31 -9.60
N LYS A 73 0.18 26.43 -8.32
CA LYS A 73 -0.65 27.07 -7.30
C LYS A 73 -0.63 28.58 -7.55
N LYS A 74 -1.77 29.18 -7.82
CA LYS A 74 -1.92 30.63 -8.04
C LYS A 74 -2.06 31.36 -6.71
N ASN A 75 -2.86 30.80 -5.80
CA ASN A 75 -3.05 31.24 -4.43
C ASN A 75 -3.58 30.06 -3.59
N ASN A 76 -3.97 30.31 -2.35
CA ASN A 76 -4.42 29.26 -1.43
C ASN A 76 -5.71 28.55 -1.85
N LEU A 77 -6.49 29.12 -2.76
CA LEU A 77 -7.78 28.59 -3.21
C LEU A 77 -7.80 28.26 -4.72
N GLN A 78 -6.68 28.43 -5.44
CA GLN A 78 -6.70 28.34 -6.90
C GLN A 78 -5.44 27.65 -7.43
N TYR A 79 -5.65 26.66 -8.29
CA TYR A 79 -4.63 25.94 -9.03
C TYR A 79 -4.89 26.04 -10.53
N ALA A 80 -3.85 26.31 -11.32
CA ALA A 80 -3.90 26.31 -12.78
C ALA A 80 -3.18 25.05 -13.32
N PHE A 81 -3.76 24.43 -14.34
CA PHE A 81 -3.25 23.24 -15.02
C PHE A 81 -3.14 23.54 -16.51
N GLN A 82 -2.02 23.13 -17.10
CA GLN A 82 -1.77 23.27 -18.53
C GLN A 82 -1.41 21.91 -19.11
N LEU A 83 -2.08 21.50 -20.18
CA LEU A 83 -1.80 20.27 -20.91
C LEU A 83 -0.37 20.28 -21.47
N LYS A 84 0.30 19.13 -21.41
CA LYS A 84 1.55 18.88 -22.11
C LYS A 84 1.30 18.64 -23.59
N LYS A 85 2.35 18.65 -24.41
CA LYS A 85 2.24 18.47 -25.87
C LYS A 85 1.97 17.02 -26.26
N ASP A 86 2.71 16.08 -25.65
CA ASP A 86 2.65 14.65 -25.98
C ASP A 86 1.66 13.94 -25.05
N LEU A 87 0.41 13.86 -25.48
CA LEU A 87 -0.66 13.23 -24.71
C LEU A 87 -0.92 11.79 -25.19
N PRO A 88 -1.19 10.86 -24.28
CA PRO A 88 -1.49 9.48 -24.65
C PRO A 88 -2.86 9.37 -25.32
N SER A 89 -3.03 8.31 -26.12
CA SER A 89 -4.33 7.99 -26.73
C SER A 89 -5.03 6.88 -25.94
N PHE A 90 -6.35 6.96 -25.85
CA PHE A 90 -7.20 5.90 -25.33
C PHE A 90 -7.16 4.66 -26.22
N SER A 91 -7.50 3.49 -25.67
CA SER A 91 -7.57 2.25 -26.44
C SER A 91 -8.60 2.29 -27.59
N GLY A 92 -9.55 3.23 -27.55
CA GLY A 92 -10.49 3.54 -28.62
C GLY A 92 -9.95 4.45 -29.73
N GLY A 93 -8.68 4.90 -29.65
CA GLY A 93 -8.00 5.68 -30.70
C GLY A 93 -8.03 7.20 -30.53
N SER A 94 -8.91 7.76 -29.70
CA SER A 94 -8.94 9.22 -29.44
C SER A 94 -7.77 9.65 -28.54
N THR A 95 -7.18 10.79 -28.81
CA THR A 95 -6.14 11.39 -27.97
C THR A 95 -6.77 12.07 -26.75
N LEU A 96 -6.18 11.86 -25.57
CA LEU A 96 -6.57 12.51 -24.31
C LEU A 96 -6.53 14.03 -24.47
N ASN A 97 -7.54 14.71 -23.98
CA ASN A 97 -7.67 16.15 -24.05
C ASN A 97 -8.21 16.74 -22.72
N ILE A 98 -8.33 18.06 -22.68
CA ILE A 98 -8.75 18.80 -21.47
C ILE A 98 -10.17 18.41 -21.00
N ASN A 99 -11.09 18.14 -21.95
CA ASN A 99 -12.47 17.84 -21.60
C ASN A 99 -12.57 16.48 -20.90
N ASP A 100 -11.70 15.51 -21.26
CA ASP A 100 -11.64 14.20 -20.57
C ASP A 100 -11.26 14.37 -19.09
N ILE A 101 -10.32 15.27 -18.78
CA ILE A 101 -9.91 15.57 -17.41
C ILE A 101 -11.05 16.24 -16.64
N ILE A 102 -11.65 17.29 -17.24
CA ILE A 102 -12.75 18.04 -16.60
C ILE A 102 -13.96 17.14 -16.36
N ALA A 103 -14.35 16.34 -17.37
CA ALA A 103 -15.47 15.41 -17.27
C ALA A 103 -15.21 14.33 -16.19
N THR A 104 -13.97 13.82 -16.11
CA THR A 104 -13.61 12.85 -15.07
C THR A 104 -13.73 13.45 -13.66
N ILE A 105 -13.20 14.66 -13.44
CA ILE A 105 -13.31 15.32 -12.11
C ILE A 105 -14.78 15.57 -11.77
N SER A 106 -15.58 16.09 -12.71
CA SER A 106 -17.01 16.35 -12.50
C SER A 106 -17.76 15.07 -12.18
N ASN A 107 -17.55 13.99 -12.92
CA ASN A 107 -18.17 12.69 -12.67
C ASN A 107 -17.83 12.16 -11.27
N LEU A 108 -16.54 12.19 -10.87
CA LEU A 108 -16.09 11.71 -9.56
C LEU A 108 -16.62 12.56 -8.40
N LYS A 109 -16.82 13.88 -8.58
CA LYS A 109 -17.43 14.78 -7.59
C LYS A 109 -18.89 14.45 -7.31
N ASP A 110 -19.63 13.98 -8.31
CA ASP A 110 -21.05 13.69 -8.20
C ASP A 110 -21.31 12.22 -7.80
N LEU A 111 -20.31 11.35 -7.86
CA LEU A 111 -20.41 9.92 -7.63
C LEU A 111 -20.14 9.55 -6.18
N SER A 112 -21.17 9.60 -5.31
CA SER A 112 -21.05 9.38 -3.85
C SER A 112 -20.51 8.00 -3.46
N THR A 113 -20.61 6.99 -4.34
CA THR A 113 -20.09 5.63 -4.16
C THR A 113 -18.60 5.50 -4.50
N SER A 114 -18.01 6.53 -5.12
CA SER A 114 -16.59 6.55 -5.47
C SER A 114 -15.72 6.81 -4.23
N PRO A 115 -14.58 6.10 -4.05
CA PRO A 115 -13.61 6.41 -3.01
C PRO A 115 -13.00 7.81 -3.15
N TYR A 116 -13.04 8.42 -4.35
CA TYR A 116 -12.55 9.77 -4.61
C TYR A 116 -13.53 10.89 -4.23
N TYR A 117 -14.81 10.56 -4.02
CA TYR A 117 -15.86 11.54 -3.75
C TYR A 117 -15.51 12.51 -2.61
N GLN A 118 -15.07 11.98 -1.46
CA GLN A 118 -14.72 12.81 -0.31
C GLN A 118 -13.49 13.69 -0.54
N GLN A 119 -12.53 13.20 -1.32
CA GLN A 119 -11.28 13.91 -1.65
C GLN A 119 -11.54 15.14 -2.55
N LEU A 120 -12.56 15.05 -3.41
CA LEU A 120 -12.87 16.10 -4.39
C LEU A 120 -13.94 17.10 -3.91
N LYS A 121 -14.52 16.91 -2.73
CA LYS A 121 -15.55 17.80 -2.15
C LYS A 121 -15.09 19.25 -1.96
N ASN A 122 -13.80 19.47 -1.76
CA ASN A 122 -13.25 20.80 -1.59
C ASN A 122 -13.16 21.58 -2.92
N ILE A 123 -13.40 20.95 -4.06
CA ILE A 123 -13.44 21.64 -5.35
C ILE A 123 -14.75 22.42 -5.46
N LYS A 124 -14.65 23.76 -5.50
CA LYS A 124 -15.76 24.69 -5.69
C LYS A 124 -16.20 24.73 -7.14
N SER A 125 -15.26 24.96 -8.07
CA SER A 125 -15.51 25.03 -9.50
C SER A 125 -14.29 24.63 -10.32
N ILE A 126 -14.54 24.22 -11.57
CA ILE A 126 -13.52 23.98 -12.58
C ILE A 126 -13.86 24.91 -13.74
N GLU A 127 -12.87 25.67 -14.21
CA GLU A 127 -13.02 26.65 -15.27
C GLU A 127 -12.07 26.32 -16.42
N LYS A 128 -12.61 26.05 -17.61
CA LYS A 128 -11.83 25.92 -18.84
C LYS A 128 -11.47 27.32 -19.35
N VAL A 129 -10.17 27.65 -19.29
CA VAL A 129 -9.65 28.96 -19.72
C VAL A 129 -9.35 28.96 -21.23
N SER A 130 -8.85 27.84 -21.75
CA SER A 130 -8.57 27.61 -23.17
C SER A 130 -8.58 26.10 -23.48
N ASP A 131 -8.28 25.71 -24.72
CA ASP A 131 -8.23 24.28 -25.07
C ASP A 131 -7.11 23.49 -24.42
N ASN A 132 -6.14 24.16 -23.80
CA ASN A 132 -5.02 23.52 -23.11
C ASN A 132 -4.81 24.01 -21.68
N ILE A 133 -5.66 24.91 -21.16
CA ILE A 133 -5.54 25.45 -19.78
C ILE A 133 -6.89 25.41 -19.09
N PHE A 134 -6.90 24.88 -17.86
CA PHE A 134 -8.03 24.97 -16.95
C PHE A 134 -7.58 25.33 -15.53
N GLN A 135 -8.52 25.75 -14.70
CA GLN A 135 -8.29 26.13 -13.32
C GLN A 135 -9.25 25.40 -12.40
N ILE A 136 -8.78 25.05 -11.22
CA ILE A 136 -9.58 24.50 -10.14
C ILE A 136 -9.61 25.50 -9.01
N HIS A 137 -10.81 25.87 -8.56
CA HIS A 137 -11.07 26.72 -7.41
C HIS A 137 -11.53 25.86 -6.22
N LEU A 138 -11.03 26.15 -5.02
CA LEU A 138 -11.35 25.42 -3.79
C LEU A 138 -12.26 26.25 -2.90
N PHE A 139 -13.07 25.58 -2.05
CA PHE A 139 -13.83 26.24 -0.99
C PHE A 139 -12.93 26.71 0.15
N LYS A 140 -11.89 25.94 0.49
CA LYS A 140 -10.93 26.24 1.56
C LYS A 140 -9.52 25.83 1.18
N ASN A 141 -8.54 26.47 1.81
CA ASN A 141 -7.12 26.10 1.62
C ASN A 141 -6.89 24.64 1.99
N GLU A 142 -6.24 23.92 1.08
CA GLU A 142 -5.86 22.51 1.26
C GLU A 142 -4.43 22.31 0.75
N PRO A 143 -3.43 22.36 1.64
CA PRO A 143 -2.01 22.33 1.24
C PRO A 143 -1.62 21.10 0.42
N ASN A 144 -2.23 19.94 0.69
CA ASN A 144 -1.95 18.67 0.01
C ASN A 144 -2.97 18.35 -1.09
N PHE A 145 -3.68 19.34 -1.62
CA PHE A 145 -4.73 19.15 -2.62
C PHE A 145 -4.25 18.38 -3.86
N LEU A 146 -3.07 18.72 -4.39
CA LEU A 146 -2.55 18.04 -5.58
C LEU A 146 -2.35 16.53 -5.36
N SER A 147 -1.92 16.08 -4.19
CA SER A 147 -1.74 14.66 -3.87
C SER A 147 -3.07 13.89 -3.80
N GLN A 148 -4.20 14.58 -3.68
CA GLN A 148 -5.54 13.98 -3.68
C GLN A 148 -6.09 13.77 -5.08
N LEU A 149 -5.47 14.38 -6.11
CA LEU A 149 -5.87 14.24 -7.51
C LEU A 149 -5.30 12.99 -8.19
N ASN A 150 -5.09 11.92 -7.43
CA ASN A 150 -4.48 10.67 -7.89
C ASN A 150 -5.50 9.68 -8.52
N PHE A 151 -6.54 10.19 -9.13
CA PHE A 151 -7.52 9.43 -9.90
C PHE A 151 -7.06 9.21 -11.36
N PHE A 152 -7.75 8.34 -12.08
CA PHE A 152 -7.44 8.00 -13.46
C PHE A 152 -8.38 8.71 -14.44
N ILE A 153 -7.82 9.19 -15.57
CA ILE A 153 -8.57 9.95 -16.56
C ILE A 153 -9.36 9.00 -17.47
N LEU A 154 -10.63 9.34 -17.69
CA LEU A 154 -11.56 8.60 -18.54
C LEU A 154 -12.03 9.45 -19.70
N PRO A 155 -12.34 8.87 -20.88
CA PRO A 155 -12.82 9.60 -22.04
C PRO A 155 -14.20 10.23 -21.79
N GLU A 156 -14.31 11.56 -21.98
CA GLU A 156 -15.55 12.33 -21.79
C GLU A 156 -16.74 11.70 -22.52
N LYS A 157 -16.57 11.34 -23.80
CA LYS A 157 -17.61 10.72 -24.60
C LYS A 157 -18.22 9.50 -23.92
N LEU A 158 -17.38 8.59 -23.43
CA LEU A 158 -17.82 7.36 -22.78
C LEU A 158 -18.46 7.61 -21.40
N LEU A 159 -17.99 8.62 -20.65
CA LEU A 159 -18.63 9.05 -19.41
C LEU A 159 -20.05 9.54 -19.68
N ASN A 160 -20.26 10.36 -20.72
CA ASN A 160 -21.57 10.89 -21.12
C ASN A 160 -22.51 9.80 -21.64
N GLU A 161 -21.98 8.74 -22.25
CA GLU A 161 -22.73 7.57 -22.73
C GLU A 161 -23.00 6.53 -21.63
N ASN A 162 -22.62 6.77 -20.36
CA ASN A 162 -22.72 5.82 -19.25
C ASN A 162 -22.05 4.47 -19.54
N HIS A 163 -20.89 4.49 -20.20
CA HIS A 163 -20.14 3.30 -20.57
C HIS A 163 -19.76 2.45 -19.36
N ASN A 164 -19.87 1.12 -19.48
CA ASN A 164 -19.51 0.19 -18.40
C ASN A 164 -18.02 -0.18 -18.46
N PHE A 165 -17.18 0.61 -17.78
CA PHE A 165 -15.75 0.37 -17.69
C PHE A 165 -15.38 -0.91 -16.90
N SER A 166 -16.30 -1.47 -16.10
CA SER A 166 -16.06 -2.73 -15.39
C SER A 166 -16.04 -3.94 -16.34
N VAL A 167 -16.75 -3.85 -17.47
CA VAL A 167 -16.83 -4.91 -18.48
C VAL A 167 -15.86 -4.66 -19.63
N ASN A 168 -15.82 -3.41 -20.10
CA ASN A 168 -14.97 -3.01 -21.23
C ASN A 168 -14.13 -1.78 -20.85
N PRO A 169 -12.97 -1.98 -20.22
CA PRO A 169 -12.10 -0.88 -19.79
C PRO A 169 -11.45 -0.19 -20.98
N VAL A 170 -11.64 1.13 -21.07
CA VAL A 170 -11.05 2.00 -22.11
C VAL A 170 -10.14 3.01 -21.43
N GLY A 171 -8.86 2.73 -21.39
CA GLY A 171 -7.84 3.56 -20.77
C GLY A 171 -6.78 4.05 -21.74
N SER A 172 -5.96 4.97 -21.29
CA SER A 172 -4.83 5.58 -22.03
C SER A 172 -3.46 5.22 -21.43
N GLY A 173 -3.40 4.18 -20.59
CA GLY A 173 -2.16 3.70 -19.96
C GLY A 173 -1.22 2.97 -20.94
N ILE A 174 -0.12 2.47 -20.41
CA ILE A 174 0.93 1.78 -21.18
C ILE A 174 0.52 0.40 -21.69
N PHE A 175 -0.49 -0.21 -21.06
CA PHE A 175 -1.09 -1.47 -21.47
C PHE A 175 -2.56 -1.29 -21.86
N LYS A 176 -3.05 -2.22 -22.68
CA LYS A 176 -4.49 -2.44 -22.88
C LYS A 176 -4.86 -3.87 -22.49
N ILE A 177 -6.06 -4.08 -21.98
CA ILE A 177 -6.63 -5.42 -21.73
C ILE A 177 -7.07 -5.99 -23.06
N ILE A 178 -6.71 -7.27 -23.30
CA ILE A 178 -7.17 -8.04 -24.48
C ILE A 178 -8.07 -9.21 -24.08
N GLU A 179 -8.00 -9.64 -22.81
CA GLU A 179 -8.88 -10.67 -22.24
C GLU A 179 -8.99 -10.45 -20.73
N SER A 180 -10.17 -10.71 -20.15
CA SER A 180 -10.40 -10.56 -18.70
C SER A 180 -11.34 -11.63 -18.11
N SER A 181 -11.71 -12.66 -18.87
CA SER A 181 -12.62 -13.72 -18.44
C SER A 181 -12.02 -14.62 -17.37
N THR A 182 -11.07 -15.47 -17.72
CA THR A 182 -10.39 -16.40 -16.81
C THR A 182 -9.21 -15.70 -16.12
N ASN A 183 -8.23 -15.30 -16.91
CA ASN A 183 -7.09 -14.48 -16.50
C ASN A 183 -7.24 -13.08 -17.06
N ILE A 184 -6.37 -12.15 -16.61
CA ILE A 184 -6.28 -10.84 -17.22
C ILE A 184 -5.06 -10.82 -18.12
N LYS A 185 -5.30 -10.75 -19.44
CA LYS A 185 -4.23 -10.63 -20.43
C LYS A 185 -4.10 -9.19 -20.90
N LEU A 186 -2.89 -8.71 -20.84
CA LEU A 186 -2.49 -7.36 -21.22
C LEU A 186 -1.58 -7.39 -22.43
N VAL A 187 -1.61 -6.33 -23.22
CA VAL A 187 -0.62 -6.08 -24.26
C VAL A 187 -0.04 -4.69 -24.09
N ARG A 188 1.27 -4.60 -24.06
CA ARG A 188 2.00 -3.34 -23.95
C ARG A 188 1.97 -2.61 -25.30
N ARG A 189 1.62 -1.32 -25.29
CA ARG A 189 1.32 -0.57 -26.53
C ARG A 189 2.54 -0.27 -27.38
N LYS A 190 3.74 -0.12 -26.76
CA LYS A 190 4.95 0.27 -27.47
C LYS A 190 5.59 -0.84 -28.32
N ASP A 191 5.43 -2.11 -27.94
CA ASP A 191 6.14 -3.25 -28.51
C ASP A 191 5.33 -4.55 -28.58
N ASN A 192 4.05 -4.51 -28.21
CA ASN A 192 3.13 -5.63 -28.17
C ASN A 192 3.50 -6.79 -27.22
N GLN A 193 4.40 -6.57 -26.25
CA GLN A 193 4.69 -7.56 -25.23
C GLN A 193 3.41 -7.96 -24.49
N ARG A 194 3.13 -9.26 -24.42
CA ARG A 194 1.98 -9.83 -23.73
C ARG A 194 2.31 -10.17 -22.30
N ILE A 195 1.38 -9.85 -21.38
CA ILE A 195 1.46 -10.20 -19.95
C ILE A 195 0.16 -10.93 -19.57
N ASN A 196 0.28 -12.09 -18.94
CA ASN A 196 -0.84 -12.84 -18.41
C ASN A 196 -0.80 -12.83 -16.88
N LEU A 197 -1.76 -12.17 -16.25
CA LEU A 197 -1.91 -12.12 -14.80
C LEU A 197 -2.67 -13.35 -14.33
N ILE A 198 -2.00 -14.27 -13.65
CA ILE A 198 -2.53 -15.58 -13.22
C ILE A 198 -2.72 -15.56 -11.71
N GLU A 199 -3.97 -15.70 -11.22
CA GLU A 199 -4.24 -15.78 -9.78
C GLU A 199 -3.77 -17.12 -9.22
N ILE A 200 -2.88 -17.05 -8.21
CA ILE A 200 -2.41 -18.20 -7.44
C ILE A 200 -2.37 -17.77 -5.97
N LYS A 201 -3.44 -18.08 -5.24
CA LYS A 201 -3.67 -17.59 -3.86
C LYS A 201 -2.63 -18.09 -2.87
N ASP A 202 -2.34 -19.40 -2.92
CA ASP A 202 -1.35 -20.00 -2.04
C ASP A 202 0.07 -19.58 -2.44
N PRO A 203 0.83 -18.95 -1.54
CA PRO A 203 2.17 -18.45 -1.83
C PRO A 203 3.18 -19.58 -2.10
N THR A 204 3.03 -20.73 -1.46
CA THR A 204 3.92 -21.88 -1.69
C THR A 204 3.70 -22.46 -3.09
N VAL A 205 2.44 -22.63 -3.51
CA VAL A 205 2.09 -23.05 -4.87
C VAL A 205 2.60 -22.04 -5.89
N ARG A 206 2.49 -20.74 -5.60
CA ARG A 206 2.98 -19.68 -6.49
C ARG A 206 4.50 -19.77 -6.69
N VAL A 207 5.27 -20.03 -5.63
CA VAL A 207 6.73 -20.23 -5.72
C VAL A 207 7.08 -21.52 -6.46
N LEU A 208 6.39 -22.64 -6.18
CA LEU A 208 6.62 -23.91 -6.88
C LEU A 208 6.35 -23.79 -8.39
N LYS A 209 5.27 -23.09 -8.78
CA LYS A 209 4.98 -22.82 -10.19
C LYS A 209 6.05 -21.98 -10.88
N LEU A 210 6.64 -21.01 -10.18
CA LEU A 210 7.79 -20.25 -10.70
C LEU A 210 9.02 -21.16 -10.91
N ILE A 211 9.34 -22.01 -9.94
CA ILE A 211 10.47 -22.96 -10.02
C ILE A 211 10.27 -23.94 -11.18
N ASN A 212 9.06 -24.48 -11.34
CA ASN A 212 8.72 -25.43 -12.40
C ASN A 212 8.58 -24.79 -13.80
N GLY A 213 8.57 -23.43 -13.88
CA GLY A 213 8.43 -22.72 -15.14
C GLY A 213 7.01 -22.64 -15.69
N GLU A 214 6.02 -22.87 -14.84
CA GLU A 214 4.61 -22.67 -15.18
C GLU A 214 4.23 -21.18 -15.19
N ILE A 215 4.96 -20.35 -14.43
CA ILE A 215 4.91 -18.89 -14.46
C ILE A 215 6.33 -18.31 -14.54
N ASP A 216 6.44 -17.04 -14.92
CA ASP A 216 7.73 -16.40 -15.23
C ASP A 216 8.14 -15.36 -14.19
N LEU A 217 7.18 -14.76 -13.45
CA LEU A 217 7.37 -13.68 -12.49
C LEU A 217 6.41 -13.81 -11.31
N ILE A 218 6.87 -13.45 -10.12
CA ILE A 218 6.06 -13.22 -8.92
C ILE A 218 6.57 -11.98 -8.18
N GLN A 219 5.67 -11.27 -7.45
CA GLN A 219 6.01 -10.09 -6.66
C GLN A 219 5.23 -10.06 -5.36
N ASN A 220 5.93 -9.84 -4.24
CA ASN A 220 5.39 -9.67 -2.90
C ASN A 220 4.50 -10.83 -2.38
N ASP A 221 3.91 -10.65 -1.23
CA ASP A 221 2.97 -11.60 -0.61
C ASP A 221 3.55 -13.02 -0.49
N LEU A 222 4.82 -13.12 -0.05
CA LEU A 222 5.54 -14.38 0.15
C LEU A 222 6.00 -14.52 1.61
N PRO A 223 5.85 -15.71 2.22
CA PRO A 223 6.52 -16.03 3.48
C PRO A 223 8.04 -15.95 3.33
N PHE A 224 8.71 -15.53 4.40
CA PHE A 224 10.17 -15.40 4.39
C PHE A 224 10.89 -16.71 4.01
N GLU A 225 10.39 -17.85 4.45
CA GLU A 225 10.92 -19.17 4.13
C GLU A 225 10.91 -19.45 2.62
N MET A 226 9.88 -18.96 1.91
CA MET A 226 9.78 -19.08 0.46
C MET A 226 10.74 -18.13 -0.26
N ILE A 227 10.98 -16.93 0.28
CA ILE A 227 12.00 -16.01 -0.25
C ILE A 227 13.37 -16.67 -0.25
N LYS A 228 13.72 -17.36 0.85
CA LYS A 228 14.99 -18.07 0.95
C LYS A 228 15.10 -19.20 -0.06
N VAL A 229 14.04 -20.00 -0.25
CA VAL A 229 14.00 -21.06 -1.29
C VAL A 229 14.25 -20.49 -2.68
N ILE A 230 13.70 -19.30 -2.98
CA ILE A 230 13.92 -18.62 -4.27
C ILE A 230 15.37 -18.16 -4.39
N GLN A 231 15.93 -17.53 -3.36
CA GLN A 231 17.30 -16.98 -3.37
C GLN A 231 18.34 -18.09 -3.55
N ASP A 232 18.10 -19.30 -3.01
CA ASP A 232 18.96 -20.47 -3.16
C ASP A 232 18.83 -21.15 -4.55
N ASN A 233 17.84 -20.78 -5.36
CA ASN A 233 17.57 -21.40 -6.65
C ASN A 233 18.36 -20.74 -7.78
N LYS A 234 19.33 -21.47 -8.37
CA LYS A 234 20.20 -20.98 -9.43
C LYS A 234 19.51 -20.63 -10.76
N ASN A 235 18.28 -21.07 -10.97
CA ASN A 235 17.51 -20.83 -12.20
C ASN A 235 16.62 -19.58 -12.10
N LEU A 236 16.59 -18.94 -10.95
CA LEU A 236 15.81 -17.75 -10.70
C LEU A 236 16.70 -16.52 -10.49
N ASN A 237 16.15 -15.36 -10.75
CA ASN A 237 16.64 -14.07 -10.30
C ASN A 237 15.69 -13.55 -9.22
N ALA A 238 16.27 -12.90 -8.21
CA ALA A 238 15.51 -12.23 -7.16
C ALA A 238 15.99 -10.79 -7.01
N ILE A 239 15.07 -9.87 -6.82
CA ILE A 239 15.35 -8.46 -6.56
C ILE A 239 14.55 -7.98 -5.36
N SER A 240 15.11 -7.04 -4.61
CA SER A 240 14.46 -6.40 -3.48
C SER A 240 14.50 -4.88 -3.63
N SER A 241 13.50 -4.20 -3.10
CA SER A 241 13.43 -2.73 -3.03
C SER A 241 13.08 -2.26 -1.63
N PHE A 242 13.42 -1.04 -1.29
CA PHE A 242 12.84 -0.40 -0.12
C PHE A 242 11.33 -0.25 -0.32
N GLY A 243 10.57 -0.34 0.79
CA GLY A 243 9.12 -0.19 0.77
C GLY A 243 8.65 0.91 1.71
N SER A 244 7.38 1.31 1.55
CA SER A 244 6.73 2.37 2.33
C SER A 244 5.69 1.87 3.33
N ASN A 245 5.34 0.58 3.29
CA ASN A 245 4.39 0.01 4.25
C ASN A 245 5.05 -0.10 5.61
N VAL A 246 4.40 0.44 6.66
CA VAL A 246 4.96 0.45 8.02
C VAL A 246 4.16 -0.44 8.95
N SER A 247 4.82 -1.47 9.50
CA SER A 247 4.28 -2.30 10.57
C SER A 247 4.49 -1.64 11.94
N TYR A 248 3.52 -1.77 12.83
CA TYR A 248 3.55 -1.11 14.13
C TYR A 248 2.78 -1.87 15.22
N VAL A 249 3.11 -1.57 16.48
CA VAL A 249 2.29 -1.90 17.66
C VAL A 249 1.51 -0.66 18.07
N GLY A 250 0.19 -0.77 18.13
CA GLY A 250 -0.71 0.28 18.61
C GLY A 250 -1.14 0.07 20.06
N PHE A 251 -1.44 1.18 20.73
CA PHE A 251 -1.83 1.24 22.14
C PHE A 251 -3.27 1.70 22.32
N ASN A 252 -3.95 1.19 23.36
CA ASN A 252 -5.15 1.80 23.91
C ASN A 252 -4.77 2.80 25.00
N PHE A 253 -4.89 4.09 24.73
CA PHE A 253 -4.51 5.15 25.69
C PHE A 253 -5.46 5.28 26.90
N LYS A 254 -6.60 4.57 26.89
CA LYS A 254 -7.51 4.47 28.06
C LYS A 254 -7.12 3.36 29.01
N ASP A 255 -6.22 2.46 28.59
CA ASP A 255 -5.75 1.40 29.47
C ASP A 255 -4.96 1.98 30.66
N LYS A 256 -5.12 1.35 31.83
CA LYS A 256 -4.52 1.82 33.09
C LYS A 256 -2.98 1.89 33.05
N TYR A 257 -2.32 1.02 32.31
CA TYR A 257 -0.87 1.03 32.12
C TYR A 257 -0.44 1.89 30.93
N LEU A 258 -1.13 1.72 29.81
CA LEU A 258 -0.75 2.31 28.53
C LEU A 258 -1.02 3.83 28.42
N LYS A 259 -1.83 4.41 29.33
CA LYS A 259 -1.94 5.87 29.47
C LYS A 259 -0.63 6.53 29.95
N ASN A 260 0.26 5.78 30.63
CA ASN A 260 1.55 6.27 31.12
C ASN A 260 2.59 6.22 30.00
N ILE A 261 3.16 7.38 29.65
CA ILE A 261 4.16 7.53 28.59
C ILE A 261 5.43 6.71 28.88
N GLN A 262 5.88 6.68 30.15
CA GLN A 262 7.09 5.94 30.54
C GLN A 262 6.89 4.43 30.37
N PHE A 263 5.66 3.95 30.62
CA PHE A 263 5.35 2.55 30.39
C PHE A 263 5.36 2.18 28.91
N ARG A 264 4.80 3.03 28.04
CA ARG A 264 4.87 2.82 26.59
C ARG A 264 6.31 2.88 26.08
N ARG A 265 7.12 3.82 26.63
CA ARG A 265 8.55 3.89 26.31
C ARG A 265 9.30 2.63 26.73
N ALA A 266 9.01 2.08 27.92
CA ALA A 266 9.59 0.82 28.37
C ALA A 266 9.23 -0.35 27.44
N LEU A 267 7.98 -0.40 26.92
CA LEU A 267 7.59 -1.39 25.91
C LEU A 267 8.40 -1.22 24.61
N SER A 268 8.57 0.02 24.14
CA SER A 268 9.37 0.31 22.94
C SER A 268 10.82 -0.13 23.09
N LEU A 269 11.45 0.19 24.24
CA LEU A 269 12.83 -0.17 24.56
C LEU A 269 13.05 -1.69 24.73
N ALA A 270 12.00 -2.43 25.08
CA ALA A 270 12.06 -3.88 25.29
C ALA A 270 11.97 -4.70 23.98
N ILE A 271 11.54 -4.11 22.88
CA ILE A 271 11.34 -4.81 21.61
C ILE A 271 12.59 -4.65 20.73
N ASN A 272 13.31 -5.75 20.51
CA ASN A 272 14.44 -5.81 19.57
C ASN A 272 13.92 -5.92 18.13
N GLN A 273 13.61 -4.77 17.53
CA GLN A 273 13.12 -4.68 16.16
C GLN A 273 14.15 -5.15 15.13
N ARG A 274 15.43 -4.92 15.40
CA ARG A 274 16.55 -5.31 14.52
C ARG A 274 16.64 -6.84 14.39
N GLU A 275 16.55 -7.56 15.49
CA GLU A 275 16.53 -9.03 15.48
C GLU A 275 15.38 -9.57 14.63
N ILE A 276 14.17 -8.99 14.77
CA ILE A 276 13.00 -9.41 13.99
C ILE A 276 13.24 -9.11 12.50
N LEU A 277 13.77 -7.94 12.19
CA LEU A 277 14.01 -7.50 10.82
C LEU A 277 15.01 -8.43 10.12
N GLU A 278 16.14 -8.70 10.74
CA GLU A 278 17.23 -9.50 10.17
C GLU A 278 16.84 -10.96 9.91
N PHE A 279 15.97 -11.54 10.76
CA PHE A 279 15.64 -12.96 10.68
C PHE A 279 14.34 -13.28 9.91
N PHE A 280 13.46 -12.30 9.68
CA PHE A 280 12.10 -12.60 9.22
C PHE A 280 11.60 -11.71 8.08
N LEU A 281 12.38 -10.74 7.62
CA LEU A 281 11.92 -9.78 6.62
C LEU A 281 12.81 -9.75 5.37
N PRO A 282 12.29 -9.35 4.21
CA PRO A 282 13.10 -9.17 3.00
C PRO A 282 14.28 -8.23 3.24
N GLU A 283 15.39 -8.47 2.52
CA GLU A 283 16.68 -7.78 2.68
C GLU A 283 16.60 -6.24 2.71
N LYS A 284 15.69 -5.66 1.94
CA LYS A 284 15.50 -4.19 1.88
C LYS A 284 14.46 -3.65 2.87
N SER A 285 13.99 -4.48 3.80
CA SER A 285 13.22 -3.97 4.93
C SER A 285 14.10 -3.14 5.85
N ARG A 286 13.53 -2.11 6.49
CA ARG A 286 14.29 -1.15 7.30
C ARG A 286 13.60 -0.90 8.63
N LEU A 287 14.36 -0.63 9.68
CA LEU A 287 13.81 -0.14 10.95
C LEU A 287 13.00 1.14 10.73
N SER A 288 11.92 1.26 11.45
CA SER A 288 11.07 2.46 11.40
C SER A 288 11.01 3.13 12.77
N GLN A 289 11.15 4.47 12.78
CA GLN A 289 10.96 5.32 13.97
C GLN A 289 9.76 6.26 13.80
N GLN A 290 9.14 6.26 12.64
CA GLN A 290 8.00 7.10 12.27
C GLN A 290 7.10 6.39 11.24
N ILE A 291 5.95 6.99 10.92
CA ILE A 291 4.99 6.38 9.99
C ILE A 291 5.42 6.62 8.53
N LEU A 292 5.93 7.82 8.24
CA LEU A 292 6.39 8.17 6.89
C LEU A 292 7.77 7.58 6.61
N PRO A 293 8.01 6.98 5.43
CA PRO A 293 9.33 6.48 5.08
C PRO A 293 10.36 7.61 4.94
N PRO A 294 11.66 7.33 5.07
CA PRO A 294 12.71 8.36 5.03
C PRO A 294 12.71 9.21 3.76
N GLU A 295 12.29 8.66 2.62
CA GLU A 295 12.23 9.34 1.33
C GLU A 295 11.08 10.36 1.25
N HIS A 296 10.10 10.28 2.15
CA HIS A 296 8.95 11.18 2.12
C HIS A 296 9.37 12.61 2.48
N TRP A 297 8.93 13.59 1.69
CA TRP A 297 9.29 15.01 1.84
C TRP A 297 9.00 15.60 3.23
N ALA A 298 8.05 15.07 3.98
CA ALA A 298 7.72 15.52 5.33
C ALA A 298 8.42 14.70 6.42
N SER A 299 9.22 13.71 6.07
CA SER A 299 9.94 12.87 7.02
C SER A 299 10.94 13.68 7.84
N VAL A 300 11.26 13.21 9.04
CA VAL A 300 12.28 13.79 9.91
C VAL A 300 13.34 12.74 10.21
N ASP A 301 14.57 13.19 10.38
CA ASP A 301 15.65 12.28 10.77
C ASP A 301 15.52 11.93 12.25
N ILE A 302 15.28 10.65 12.52
CA ILE A 302 15.24 10.05 13.86
C ILE A 302 16.15 8.83 13.83
N THR A 303 17.34 8.97 14.40
CA THR A 303 18.43 7.99 14.30
C THR A 303 18.54 7.06 15.52
N ASP A 304 17.69 7.18 16.52
CA ASP A 304 17.76 6.40 17.75
C ASP A 304 17.51 4.91 17.50
N ASP A 305 18.45 4.07 17.93
CA ASP A 305 18.20 2.64 18.12
C ASP A 305 17.57 2.47 19.50
N ASN A 306 16.27 2.21 19.54
CA ASN A 306 15.49 2.23 20.77
C ASN A 306 15.59 0.94 21.61
N TYR A 307 16.41 -0.06 21.25
CA TYR A 307 16.49 -1.30 22.01
C TYR A 307 17.42 -1.16 23.23
N ASP A 308 16.83 -1.05 24.41
CA ASP A 308 17.53 -1.10 25.69
C ASP A 308 16.67 -1.80 26.77
N PRO A 309 16.75 -3.14 26.88
CA PRO A 309 15.95 -3.88 27.86
C PRO A 309 16.36 -3.59 29.32
N ASN A 310 17.55 -3.03 29.56
CA ASN A 310 17.97 -2.64 30.92
C ASN A 310 17.26 -1.37 31.35
N GLU A 311 17.25 -0.35 30.50
CA GLU A 311 16.48 0.86 30.77
C GLU A 311 14.97 0.57 30.81
N ALA A 312 14.45 -0.35 29.98
CA ALA A 312 13.07 -0.81 30.07
C ALA A 312 12.74 -1.37 31.45
N ARG A 313 13.58 -2.28 31.97
CA ARG A 313 13.42 -2.83 33.35
C ARG A 313 13.48 -1.75 34.42
N LYS A 314 14.40 -0.81 34.30
CA LYS A 314 14.54 0.33 35.22
C LYS A 314 13.28 1.22 35.20
N LEU A 315 12.78 1.62 34.04
CA LEU A 315 11.54 2.38 33.94
C LEU A 315 10.36 1.65 34.60
N ILE A 316 10.20 0.34 34.33
CA ILE A 316 9.13 -0.47 34.88
C ILE A 316 9.27 -0.56 36.44
N SER A 317 10.50 -0.70 36.96
CA SER A 317 10.74 -0.81 38.40
C SER A 317 10.45 0.49 39.16
N GLN A 318 10.55 1.63 38.50
CA GLN A 318 10.26 2.95 39.09
C GLN A 318 8.75 3.28 39.13
N MET A 319 7.93 2.43 38.54
CA MET A 319 6.47 2.61 38.55
C MET A 319 5.86 1.80 39.71
N ASP A 320 4.89 2.41 40.37
CA ASP A 320 4.06 1.70 41.35
C ASP A 320 3.03 0.81 40.66
N ILE A 321 3.53 -0.28 40.04
CA ILE A 321 2.70 -1.25 39.33
C ILE A 321 2.78 -2.60 40.02
N LYS A 322 1.59 -3.14 40.37
CA LYS A 322 1.49 -4.47 40.99
C LYS A 322 1.94 -5.54 40.00
N LYS A 323 2.90 -6.36 40.40
CA LYS A 323 3.38 -7.52 39.61
C LYS A 323 2.53 -8.77 39.91
N PRO A 324 2.38 -9.71 38.96
CA PRO A 324 2.88 -9.65 37.57
C PRO A 324 2.09 -8.68 36.71
N ILE A 325 2.79 -7.98 35.76
CA ILE A 325 2.16 -7.09 34.79
C ILE A 325 1.64 -7.96 33.65
N LYS A 326 0.32 -7.97 33.44
CA LYS A 326 -0.31 -8.74 32.38
C LYS A 326 -0.87 -7.80 31.33
N LEU A 327 -0.55 -8.07 30.07
CA LEU A 327 -1.08 -7.36 28.89
C LEU A 327 -1.63 -8.36 27.88
N VAL A 328 -2.52 -7.88 27.01
CA VAL A 328 -3.08 -8.62 25.89
C VAL A 328 -2.71 -7.95 24.59
N LEU A 329 -2.10 -8.69 23.67
CA LEU A 329 -1.84 -8.30 22.29
C LEU A 329 -2.82 -9.01 21.36
N LYS A 330 -3.58 -8.24 20.58
CA LYS A 330 -4.44 -8.77 19.52
C LYS A 330 -3.74 -8.70 18.17
N THR A 331 -3.88 -9.77 17.39
CA THR A 331 -3.34 -9.89 16.04
C THR A 331 -4.29 -10.74 15.16
N SER A 332 -4.10 -10.74 13.85
CA SER A 332 -4.84 -11.63 12.95
C SER A 332 -4.32 -13.08 13.03
N THR A 333 -5.04 -14.01 12.39
CA THR A 333 -4.63 -15.42 12.25
C THR A 333 -3.51 -15.63 11.23
N ASP A 334 -3.00 -14.57 10.61
CA ASP A 334 -1.87 -14.65 9.69
C ASP A 334 -0.64 -15.26 10.40
N PRO A 335 -0.04 -16.35 9.89
CA PRO A 335 1.04 -17.06 10.56
C PRO A 335 2.26 -16.19 10.82
N PHE A 336 2.60 -15.29 9.91
CA PHE A 336 3.74 -14.39 10.08
C PHE A 336 3.48 -13.39 11.22
N ARG A 337 2.26 -12.81 11.30
CA ARG A 337 1.89 -11.88 12.37
C ARG A 337 1.86 -12.57 13.73
N VAL A 338 1.37 -13.80 13.82
CA VAL A 338 1.41 -14.60 15.05
C VAL A 338 2.84 -14.89 15.47
N LYS A 339 3.74 -15.23 14.53
CA LYS A 339 5.16 -15.46 14.79
C LYS A 339 5.83 -14.20 15.36
N ILE A 340 5.59 -13.02 14.76
CA ILE A 340 6.10 -11.74 15.28
C ILE A 340 5.56 -11.45 16.69
N ALA A 341 4.26 -11.65 16.91
CA ALA A 341 3.67 -11.47 18.24
C ALA A 341 4.32 -12.38 19.30
N THR A 342 4.66 -13.62 18.93
CA THR A 342 5.36 -14.58 19.83
C THR A 342 6.78 -14.11 20.19
N ILE A 343 7.50 -13.53 19.24
CA ILE A 343 8.83 -12.96 19.51
C ILE A 343 8.71 -11.76 20.45
N ILE A 344 7.78 -10.84 20.19
CA ILE A 344 7.51 -9.70 21.07
C ILE A 344 7.10 -10.18 22.47
N GLN A 345 6.28 -11.23 22.58
CA GLN A 345 5.90 -11.84 23.86
C GLN A 345 7.13 -12.29 24.65
N LYS A 346 8.07 -12.99 24.00
CA LYS A 346 9.31 -13.44 24.63
C LYS A 346 10.15 -12.26 25.11
N GLN A 347 10.35 -11.26 24.26
CA GLN A 347 11.16 -10.07 24.60
C GLN A 347 10.53 -9.27 25.75
N LEU A 348 9.21 -9.11 25.80
CA LEU A 348 8.52 -8.45 26.90
C LEU A 348 8.57 -9.25 28.20
N LYS A 349 8.57 -10.58 28.13
CA LYS A 349 8.77 -11.45 29.31
C LYS A 349 10.13 -11.22 29.97
N ASP A 350 11.17 -10.97 29.17
CA ASP A 350 12.53 -10.72 29.66
C ASP A 350 12.64 -9.42 30.48
N VAL A 351 11.68 -8.51 30.34
CA VAL A 351 11.58 -7.28 31.15
C VAL A 351 10.47 -7.34 32.22
N GLY A 352 9.88 -8.52 32.44
CA GLY A 352 8.90 -8.76 33.53
C GLY A 352 7.45 -8.47 33.16
N ILE A 353 7.12 -8.45 31.84
CA ILE A 353 5.75 -8.28 31.33
C ILE A 353 5.25 -9.61 30.78
N ASP A 354 4.13 -10.09 31.30
CA ASP A 354 3.43 -11.29 30.82
C ASP A 354 2.42 -10.87 29.73
N LEU A 355 2.70 -11.23 28.46
CA LEU A 355 1.89 -10.88 27.31
C LEU A 355 1.06 -12.07 26.84
N GLU A 356 -0.26 -11.97 26.91
CA GLU A 356 -1.18 -12.90 26.28
C GLU A 356 -1.40 -12.52 24.80
N ILE A 357 -1.26 -13.46 23.87
CA ILE A 357 -1.53 -13.26 22.46
C ILE A 357 -2.94 -13.78 22.15
N LYS A 358 -3.78 -12.91 21.56
CA LYS A 358 -5.10 -13.26 21.02
C LYS A 358 -5.08 -13.16 19.50
N SER A 359 -4.95 -14.31 18.84
CA SER A 359 -5.07 -14.44 17.40
C SER A 359 -6.52 -14.61 17.02
N LEU A 360 -7.04 -13.71 16.16
CA LEU A 360 -8.45 -13.60 15.78
C LEU A 360 -8.60 -13.59 14.28
N ASP A 361 -9.72 -14.09 13.76
CA ASP A 361 -10.08 -13.85 12.37
C ASP A 361 -10.14 -12.35 12.06
N TRP A 362 -9.91 -11.99 10.78
CA TRP A 362 -9.77 -10.58 10.39
C TRP A 362 -10.97 -9.73 10.77
N GLY A 363 -12.20 -10.23 10.58
CA GLY A 363 -13.43 -9.48 10.85
C GLY A 363 -13.60 -9.17 12.34
N THR A 364 -13.35 -10.16 13.21
CA THR A 364 -13.40 -10.01 14.66
C THR A 364 -12.26 -9.13 15.17
N PHE A 365 -11.04 -9.35 14.68
CA PHE A 365 -9.87 -8.55 15.02
C PHE A 365 -10.07 -7.06 14.69
N PHE A 366 -10.50 -6.75 13.46
CA PHE A 366 -10.67 -5.37 13.02
C PHE A 366 -11.83 -4.67 13.74
N ARG A 367 -12.93 -5.36 14.01
CA ARG A 367 -14.07 -4.85 14.82
C ARG A 367 -13.61 -4.52 16.23
N ASP A 368 -12.83 -5.38 16.88
CA ASP A 368 -12.29 -5.13 18.21
C ASP A 368 -11.42 -3.87 18.25
N ILE A 369 -10.58 -3.65 17.23
CA ILE A 369 -9.78 -2.44 17.12
C ILE A 369 -10.66 -1.20 16.94
N GLN A 370 -11.68 -1.26 16.09
CA GLN A 370 -12.58 -0.13 15.85
C GLN A 370 -13.42 0.22 17.09
N SER A 371 -13.81 -0.77 17.90
CA SER A 371 -14.56 -0.57 19.13
C SER A 371 -13.71 -0.22 20.35
N GLY A 372 -12.37 -0.24 20.23
CA GLY A 372 -11.46 -0.01 21.35
C GLY A 372 -11.33 -1.20 22.31
N ASN A 373 -11.77 -2.40 21.91
CA ASN A 373 -11.69 -3.64 22.70
C ASN A 373 -10.32 -4.30 22.58
N PHE A 374 -9.27 -3.61 23.03
CA PHE A 374 -7.89 -4.10 23.03
C PHE A 374 -7.05 -3.33 24.06
N GLN A 375 -5.88 -3.89 24.41
CA GLN A 375 -4.79 -3.17 25.06
C GLN A 375 -3.70 -2.84 24.04
N LEU A 376 -3.13 -3.88 23.42
CA LEU A 376 -2.16 -3.77 22.32
C LEU A 376 -2.70 -4.45 21.06
N TYR A 377 -2.28 -3.97 19.89
CA TYR A 377 -2.54 -4.63 18.61
C TYR A 377 -1.39 -4.42 17.65
N THR A 378 -1.24 -5.32 16.68
CA THR A 378 -0.30 -5.17 15.56
C THR A 378 -1.05 -4.99 14.25
N LEU A 379 -0.63 -4.00 13.46
CA LEU A 379 -1.13 -3.75 12.11
C LEU A 379 0.00 -3.20 11.22
N THR A 380 -0.30 -3.12 9.92
CA THR A 380 0.53 -2.44 8.93
C THR A 380 -0.27 -1.30 8.29
N TRP A 381 0.30 -0.11 8.20
CA TRP A 381 -0.18 0.95 7.34
C TRP A 381 0.33 0.71 5.93
N VAL A 382 -0.57 0.63 4.98
CA VAL A 382 -0.29 0.36 3.57
C VAL A 382 -0.65 1.57 2.73
N GLY A 383 0.22 1.93 1.80
CA GLY A 383 -0.04 2.99 0.84
C GLY A 383 -0.15 4.40 1.45
N ILE A 384 0.61 4.68 2.51
CA ILE A 384 0.70 6.02 3.10
C ILE A 384 1.50 6.91 2.16
N THR A 385 0.85 7.93 1.64
CA THR A 385 1.41 8.88 0.67
C THR A 385 1.28 10.34 1.11
N ASN A 386 0.65 10.59 2.27
CA ASN A 386 0.36 11.94 2.72
C ASN A 386 0.59 12.05 4.24
N PRO A 387 1.26 13.10 4.73
CA PRO A 387 1.53 13.28 6.15
C PRO A 387 0.26 13.57 6.98
N ASP A 388 -0.88 13.82 6.36
CA ASP A 388 -2.18 13.93 7.04
C ASP A 388 -2.60 12.63 7.77
N ILE A 389 -1.91 11.52 7.53
CA ILE A 389 -2.06 10.30 8.32
C ILE A 389 -1.88 10.57 9.81
N TYR A 390 -0.97 11.46 10.19
CA TYR A 390 -0.78 11.84 11.59
C TYR A 390 -2.01 12.52 12.18
N PHE A 391 -2.71 13.36 11.40
CA PHE A 391 -3.99 13.94 11.83
C PHE A 391 -5.04 12.84 12.06
N LYS A 392 -5.15 11.91 11.12
CA LYS A 392 -6.13 10.80 11.20
C LYS A 392 -5.89 9.89 12.41
N ILE A 393 -4.63 9.71 12.81
CA ILE A 393 -4.25 8.77 13.88
C ILE A 393 -4.18 9.46 15.26
N PHE A 394 -3.81 10.73 15.35
CA PHE A 394 -3.50 11.39 16.61
C PHE A 394 -4.41 12.57 16.98
N SER A 395 -5.28 13.06 16.07
CA SER A 395 -6.21 14.11 16.43
C SER A 395 -7.32 13.58 17.36
N SER A 396 -7.62 14.35 18.40
CA SER A 396 -8.74 14.06 19.31
C SER A 396 -10.11 14.12 18.62
N THR A 397 -10.21 14.72 17.43
CA THR A 397 -11.42 14.78 16.60
C THR A 397 -11.62 13.55 15.71
N GLN A 398 -10.62 12.65 15.63
CA GLN A 398 -10.60 11.49 14.75
C GLN A 398 -10.83 10.17 15.50
N LEU A 399 -11.61 10.22 16.57
CA LEU A 399 -11.95 9.02 17.36
C LEU A 399 -12.89 8.08 16.58
N PRO A 400 -12.73 6.74 16.75
CA PRO A 400 -13.68 5.78 16.20
C PRO A 400 -15.13 6.01 16.70
N PRO A 401 -16.15 5.62 15.93
CA PRO A 401 -16.07 4.88 14.67
C PRO A 401 -15.80 5.75 13.44
N ALA A 402 -15.92 7.09 13.55
CA ALA A 402 -15.82 8.00 12.41
C ALA A 402 -14.38 8.26 11.95
N GLY A 403 -13.39 8.08 12.83
CA GLY A 403 -11.98 8.37 12.56
C GLY A 403 -11.04 7.18 12.79
N LEU A 404 -9.74 7.41 12.50
CA LEU A 404 -8.69 6.39 12.56
C LEU A 404 -7.82 6.49 13.82
N ASN A 405 -8.13 7.36 14.77
CA ASN A 405 -7.46 7.43 16.07
C ASN A 405 -7.89 6.26 16.97
N ARG A 406 -7.55 5.04 16.52
CA ARG A 406 -7.96 3.76 17.14
C ARG A 406 -7.50 3.64 18.59
N GLY A 407 -6.31 4.19 18.88
CA GLY A 407 -5.76 4.21 20.25
C GLY A 407 -6.49 5.12 21.22
N GLN A 408 -7.36 6.01 20.73
CA GLN A 408 -8.07 7.03 21.50
C GLN A 408 -7.08 8.01 22.19
N TYR A 409 -6.00 8.33 21.50
CA TYR A 409 -5.02 9.32 21.95
C TYR A 409 -5.66 10.72 21.99
N THR A 410 -5.47 11.43 23.09
CA THR A 410 -5.95 12.80 23.27
C THR A 410 -4.86 13.66 23.90
N ASN A 411 -4.47 14.73 23.22
CA ASN A 411 -3.44 15.65 23.72
C ASN A 411 -3.60 17.03 23.07
N LYS A 412 -3.96 18.04 23.87
CA LYS A 412 -4.20 19.42 23.38
C LYS A 412 -3.02 19.99 22.59
N ARG A 413 -1.78 19.72 23.01
CA ARG A 413 -0.59 20.22 22.32
C ARG A 413 -0.38 19.51 20.96
N MET A 414 -0.72 18.23 20.87
CA MET A 414 -0.74 17.51 19.59
C MET A 414 -1.78 18.10 18.65
N ASP A 415 -3.02 18.34 19.15
CA ASP A 415 -4.08 18.93 18.34
C ASP A 415 -3.70 20.32 17.79
N GLN A 416 -3.00 21.14 18.61
CA GLN A 416 -2.45 22.44 18.17
C GLN A 416 -1.39 22.25 17.06
N HIS A 417 -0.43 21.33 17.25
CA HIS A 417 0.58 21.05 16.23
C HIS A 417 -0.02 20.50 14.94
N LEU A 418 -1.06 19.67 15.04
CA LEU A 418 -1.79 19.15 13.88
C LEU A 418 -2.51 20.25 13.10
N SER A 419 -3.17 21.19 13.81
CA SER A 419 -3.81 22.34 13.17
C SER A 419 -2.79 23.22 12.43
N GLU A 420 -1.66 23.55 13.09
CA GLU A 420 -0.58 24.30 12.46
C GLU A 420 0.03 23.56 11.26
N ALA A 421 0.20 22.24 11.37
CA ALA A 421 0.77 21.42 10.30
C ALA A 421 -0.13 21.37 9.06
N ILE A 422 -1.45 21.27 9.24
CA ILE A 422 -2.42 21.29 8.15
C ILE A 422 -2.42 22.68 7.47
N GLU A 423 -2.36 23.77 8.25
CA GLU A 423 -2.38 25.12 7.70
C GLU A 423 -1.11 25.46 6.91
N LYS A 424 0.07 25.12 7.48
CA LYS A 424 1.39 25.54 6.98
C LYS A 424 2.08 24.47 6.13
N ASN A 425 1.54 23.27 6.09
CA ASN A 425 2.17 22.08 5.49
C ASN A 425 3.58 21.77 6.07
N VAL A 426 3.74 21.89 7.40
CA VAL A 426 5.00 21.65 8.13
C VAL A 426 4.77 20.66 9.25
N TRP A 427 5.25 19.43 9.10
CA TRP A 427 4.88 18.27 9.91
C TRP A 427 5.90 17.85 10.98
N ASN A 428 7.10 18.43 10.99
CA ASN A 428 8.19 18.02 11.88
C ASN A 428 7.82 18.03 13.37
N LYS A 429 7.09 19.06 13.85
CA LYS A 429 6.65 19.14 15.26
C LYS A 429 5.69 18.02 15.64
N VAL A 430 4.81 17.63 14.70
CA VAL A 430 3.83 16.54 14.88
C VAL A 430 4.57 15.21 14.96
N ILE A 431 5.46 14.94 14.03
CA ILE A 431 6.21 13.69 13.93
C ILE A 431 7.08 13.49 15.17
N LEU A 432 7.87 14.49 15.54
CA LEU A 432 8.72 14.46 16.72
C LEU A 432 7.91 14.32 18.03
N LYS A 433 6.72 14.91 18.09
CA LYS A 433 5.85 14.73 19.27
C LYS A 433 5.27 13.31 19.31
N ALA A 434 4.81 12.77 18.21
CA ALA A 434 4.33 11.39 18.12
C ALA A 434 5.41 10.39 18.58
N TYR A 435 6.64 10.60 18.14
CA TYR A 435 7.81 9.82 18.56
C TYR A 435 8.07 9.96 20.08
N ARG A 436 8.19 11.18 20.58
CA ARG A 436 8.47 11.46 22.01
C ARG A 436 7.39 10.93 22.94
N ASP A 437 6.13 11.02 22.54
CA ASP A 437 4.99 10.52 23.32
C ASP A 437 4.85 8.99 23.23
N THR A 438 5.66 8.33 22.43
CA THR A 438 5.50 6.92 22.07
C THR A 438 4.03 6.64 21.70
N GLY A 439 3.56 7.38 20.70
CA GLY A 439 2.15 7.34 20.27
C GLY A 439 1.75 5.99 19.66
N LEU A 440 2.72 5.29 19.09
CA LEU A 440 2.73 3.89 18.67
C LEU A 440 4.19 3.42 18.66
N ILE A 441 4.44 2.13 18.53
CA ILE A 441 5.79 1.60 18.26
C ILE A 441 5.85 1.27 16.77
N PRO A 442 6.48 2.13 15.93
CA PRO A 442 6.80 1.73 14.57
C PRO A 442 7.80 0.58 14.65
N LEU A 443 7.66 -0.43 13.80
CA LEU A 443 8.54 -1.58 13.84
C LEU A 443 9.54 -1.56 12.68
N TRP A 444 9.02 -1.60 11.45
CA TRP A 444 9.83 -1.59 10.21
C TRP A 444 9.00 -1.11 9.03
N TYR A 445 9.69 -0.64 8.00
CA TYR A 445 9.14 -0.53 6.65
C TYR A 445 9.38 -1.85 5.92
N GLU A 446 8.31 -2.45 5.41
CA GLU A 446 8.36 -3.73 4.71
C GLU A 446 8.99 -3.54 3.32
N GLY A 447 10.08 -4.25 3.05
CA GLY A 447 10.74 -4.24 1.74
C GLY A 447 9.90 -4.95 0.67
N GLY A 448 9.98 -4.46 -0.57
CA GLY A 448 9.45 -5.16 -1.73
C GLY A 448 10.37 -6.31 -2.15
N PHE A 449 9.78 -7.36 -2.72
CA PHE A 449 10.48 -8.52 -3.26
C PHE A 449 9.84 -8.98 -4.57
N ALA A 450 10.65 -9.32 -5.57
CA ALA A 450 10.19 -10.01 -6.75
C ALA A 450 11.18 -11.10 -7.16
N ALA A 451 10.65 -12.14 -7.77
CA ALA A 451 11.44 -13.20 -8.34
C ALA A 451 10.95 -13.57 -9.74
N PHE A 452 11.89 -13.88 -10.62
CA PHE A 452 11.60 -14.19 -12.01
C PHE A 452 12.63 -15.15 -12.60
N ARG A 453 12.24 -15.81 -13.66
CA ARG A 453 13.09 -16.76 -14.39
C ARG A 453 14.22 -16.01 -15.10
N LYS A 454 15.33 -16.70 -15.38
CA LYS A 454 16.52 -16.10 -16.01
C LYS A 454 16.33 -15.55 -17.41
N ASN A 455 15.31 -16.02 -18.12
CA ASN A 455 14.91 -15.48 -19.43
C ASN A 455 14.07 -14.18 -19.32
N ILE A 456 13.79 -13.69 -18.12
CA ILE A 456 13.16 -12.40 -17.87
C ILE A 456 14.22 -11.36 -17.49
N SER A 457 14.15 -10.20 -18.12
CA SER A 457 15.06 -9.07 -17.86
C SER A 457 14.30 -7.74 -17.69
N ASP A 458 15.00 -6.71 -17.23
CA ASP A 458 14.54 -5.32 -17.12
C ASP A 458 13.34 -5.09 -16.20
N TYR A 459 13.00 -6.07 -15.33
CA TYR A 459 11.97 -5.88 -14.31
C TYR A 459 12.50 -5.04 -13.15
N LYS A 460 11.74 -4.00 -12.74
CA LYS A 460 12.08 -3.12 -11.63
C LYS A 460 10.96 -3.11 -10.60
N LEU A 461 11.31 -3.18 -9.32
CA LEU A 461 10.35 -3.02 -8.23
C LEU A 461 10.10 -1.54 -7.96
N SER A 462 8.83 -1.17 -7.84
CA SER A 462 8.41 0.13 -7.33
C SER A 462 8.32 0.10 -5.80
N PHE A 463 8.68 1.19 -5.16
CA PHE A 463 8.65 1.32 -3.68
C PHE A 463 7.23 1.18 -3.09
N ASP A 464 6.21 1.53 -3.87
CA ASP A 464 4.78 1.43 -3.51
C ASP A 464 4.18 0.03 -3.75
N GLY A 465 5.00 -0.91 -4.27
CA GLY A 465 4.58 -2.26 -4.61
C GLY A 465 3.66 -2.32 -5.84
N SER A 466 3.56 -1.25 -6.65
CA SER A 466 2.82 -1.25 -7.92
C SER A 466 3.46 -2.20 -8.94
N TRP A 467 2.74 -2.46 -10.03
CA TRP A 467 3.21 -3.30 -11.14
C TRP A 467 3.85 -2.48 -12.27
N ASN A 468 4.23 -1.24 -12.01
CA ASN A 468 4.80 -0.32 -13.01
C ASN A 468 6.11 -0.85 -13.64
N GLY A 469 6.83 -1.74 -12.94
CA GLY A 469 7.99 -2.43 -13.49
C GLY A 469 7.72 -3.27 -14.75
N LEU A 470 6.46 -3.63 -15.00
CA LEU A 470 6.03 -4.29 -16.24
C LEU A 470 6.22 -3.42 -17.50
N ASP A 471 6.39 -2.10 -17.35
CA ASP A 471 6.70 -1.24 -18.51
C ASP A 471 8.04 -1.60 -19.16
N GLY A 472 9.05 -1.95 -18.36
CA GLY A 472 10.38 -2.28 -18.86
C GLY A 472 10.63 -3.75 -19.17
N ILE A 473 9.84 -4.66 -18.59
CA ILE A 473 10.10 -6.10 -18.60
C ILE A 473 10.21 -6.68 -20.02
N LYS A 474 11.14 -7.62 -20.19
CA LYS A 474 11.33 -8.37 -21.44
C LYS A 474 11.45 -9.85 -21.17
N LYS A 475 11.00 -10.67 -22.11
CA LYS A 475 11.26 -12.12 -22.16
C LYS A 475 12.24 -12.37 -23.30
N ASN A 476 13.39 -13.01 -23.01
CA ASN A 476 14.48 -13.31 -23.94
C ASN A 476 14.41 -14.75 -24.42
#